data_31f0703980d131478e5886f783082a21
#
_entry.id   31f0703980d131478e5886f783082a21
#
_cell.length_a   1.000
_cell.length_b   1.000
_cell.length_c   1.000
_cell.angle_alpha   90.00
_cell.angle_beta   90.00
_cell.angle_gamma   90.00
#
_symmetry.space_group_name_H-M   'P 1'
#
loop_
_entity.id
_entity.type
_entity.pdbx_description
1 polymer ?
#
loop_
_entity_poly.entity_id
_entity_poly.type
_entity_poly.pdbx_seq_one_letter_code
_entity_poly.pdbx_strand_id
1 'polypeptide(L)'
;MRNLDLPDNYFDIVLAAATLHHLRDDDDWELMFNKIYNALKPGGSFWVSDLIAHDSEVITKLFEDKYGSYLETLGGPEYRQKVMDYVNYEDTPRSLNYQLSLLAKVGFSNVEVLHKNSCFAAFGGIK
;
A
#
# COMPACT_ATOMS: atom_id res chain seq x y z
N MET A 1 2.91 -11.24 8.17
CA MET A 1 2.37 -10.00 8.78
C MET A 1 1.19 -10.26 9.74
N ARG A 2 0.28 -11.17 9.40
CA ARG A 2 -0.88 -11.47 10.25
C ARG A 2 -0.51 -11.79 11.71
N ASN A 3 0.58 -12.51 11.91
CA ASN A 3 1.07 -12.92 13.24
C ASN A 3 2.06 -11.94 13.88
N LEU A 4 2.26 -10.76 13.27
CA LEU A 4 3.12 -9.74 13.82
C LEU A 4 2.51 -9.21 15.13
N ASP A 5 3.27 -9.32 16.21
CA ASP A 5 2.90 -8.79 17.52
C ASP A 5 3.58 -7.45 17.73
N LEU A 6 2.79 -6.41 17.95
CA LEU A 6 3.27 -5.06 18.16
C LEU A 6 2.80 -4.56 19.53
N PRO A 7 3.70 -3.98 20.36
CA PRO A 7 3.29 -3.41 21.62
C PRO A 7 2.45 -2.16 21.42
N ASP A 8 1.39 -1.98 22.24
CA ASP A 8 0.52 -0.81 22.19
C ASP A 8 1.26 0.46 22.65
N ASN A 9 0.92 1.59 22.04
CA ASN A 9 1.43 2.91 22.42
C ASN A 9 2.94 2.99 22.58
N TYR A 10 3.66 2.37 21.64
CA TYR A 10 5.12 2.23 21.74
C TYR A 10 5.88 3.07 20.72
N PHE A 11 5.40 3.13 19.47
CA PHE A 11 6.13 3.79 18.39
C PHE A 11 5.67 5.23 18.18
N ASP A 12 6.61 6.09 17.84
CA ASP A 12 6.34 7.46 17.40
C ASP A 12 6.02 7.51 15.90
N ILE A 13 6.70 6.68 15.11
CA ILE A 13 6.53 6.58 13.65
C ILE A 13 6.56 5.11 13.26
N VAL A 14 5.64 4.71 12.38
CA VAL A 14 5.67 3.42 11.69
C VAL A 14 5.76 3.68 10.19
N LEU A 15 6.70 3.01 9.53
CA LEU A 15 6.88 3.06 8.09
C LEU A 15 6.63 1.68 7.48
N ALA A 16 5.88 1.64 6.39
CA ALA A 16 5.68 0.43 5.59
C ALA A 16 6.08 0.72 4.15
N ALA A 17 7.18 0.13 3.70
CA ALA A 17 7.69 0.30 2.36
C ALA A 17 7.69 -1.04 1.61
N ALA A 18 6.99 -1.10 0.47
CA ALA A 18 6.90 -2.27 -0.39
C ALA A 18 6.52 -3.56 0.37
N THR A 19 5.53 -3.47 1.24
CA THR A 19 5.20 -4.55 2.18
C THR A 19 3.70 -4.88 2.22
N LEU A 20 2.84 -3.86 2.23
CA LEU A 20 1.41 -4.04 2.47
C LEU A 20 0.70 -4.73 1.31
N HIS A 21 1.21 -4.62 0.09
CA HIS A 21 0.64 -5.29 -1.08
C HIS A 21 0.64 -6.83 -0.96
N HIS A 22 1.34 -7.39 0.02
CA HIS A 22 1.32 -8.82 0.34
C HIS A 22 0.15 -9.23 1.24
N LEU A 23 -0.59 -8.29 1.84
CA LEU A 23 -1.82 -8.59 2.57
C LEU A 23 -2.87 -9.15 1.60
N ARG A 24 -3.62 -10.16 2.02
CA ARG A 24 -4.44 -10.96 1.09
C ARG A 24 -5.88 -10.49 0.97
N ASP A 25 -6.62 -10.49 2.06
CA ASP A 25 -8.05 -10.16 2.08
C ASP A 25 -8.32 -8.90 2.91
N ASP A 26 -9.57 -8.44 2.89
CA ASP A 26 -9.95 -7.22 3.60
C ASP A 26 -9.74 -7.35 5.11
N ASP A 27 -9.91 -8.56 5.66
CA ASP A 27 -9.67 -8.83 7.09
C ASP A 27 -8.18 -8.65 7.43
N ASP A 28 -7.27 -9.10 6.57
CA ASP A 28 -5.83 -8.89 6.74
C ASP A 28 -5.47 -7.39 6.73
N TRP A 29 -6.04 -6.64 5.79
CA TRP A 29 -5.81 -5.21 5.68
C TRP A 29 -6.32 -4.46 6.92
N GLU A 30 -7.54 -4.74 7.33
CA GLU A 30 -8.14 -4.11 8.51
C GLU A 30 -7.39 -4.47 9.79
N LEU A 31 -7.05 -5.74 9.97
CA LEU A 31 -6.28 -6.22 11.12
C LEU A 31 -4.92 -5.52 11.22
N MET A 32 -4.19 -5.42 10.11
CA MET A 32 -2.86 -4.79 10.11
C MET A 32 -2.93 -3.29 10.41
N PHE A 33 -3.88 -2.58 9.80
CA PHE A 33 -4.04 -1.14 10.06
C PHE A 33 -4.44 -0.87 11.51
N ASN A 34 -5.31 -1.70 12.10
CA ASN A 34 -5.66 -1.61 13.52
C ASN A 34 -4.44 -1.89 14.43
N LYS A 35 -3.65 -2.91 14.13
CA LYS A 35 -2.43 -3.22 14.89
C LYS A 35 -1.45 -2.05 14.89
N ILE A 36 -1.23 -1.45 13.72
CA ILE A 36 -0.35 -0.29 13.58
C ILE A 36 -0.90 0.91 14.34
N TYR A 37 -2.20 1.18 14.22
CA TYR A 37 -2.85 2.26 14.97
C TYR A 37 -2.66 2.11 16.48
N ASN A 38 -2.91 0.91 17.01
CA ASN A 38 -2.76 0.65 18.43
C ASN A 38 -1.30 0.73 18.90
N ALA A 39 -0.35 0.32 18.05
CA ALA A 39 1.07 0.36 18.35
C ALA A 39 1.66 1.78 18.36
N LEU A 40 1.02 2.73 17.72
CA LEU A 40 1.42 4.13 17.72
C LEU A 40 1.01 4.83 19.01
N LYS A 41 1.90 5.68 19.51
CA LYS A 41 1.57 6.64 20.57
C LYS A 41 0.57 7.67 20.05
N PRO A 42 -0.25 8.29 20.93
CA PRO A 42 -1.04 9.46 20.54
C PRO A 42 -0.16 10.53 19.88
N GLY A 43 -0.58 11.04 18.72
CA GLY A 43 0.21 11.98 17.92
C GLY A 43 1.28 11.32 17.06
N GLY A 44 1.47 10.01 17.13
CA GLY A 44 2.36 9.26 16.26
C GLY A 44 1.81 9.18 14.82
N SER A 45 2.66 8.79 13.87
CA SER A 45 2.30 8.78 12.46
C SER A 45 2.62 7.46 11.78
N PHE A 46 1.79 7.12 10.78
CA PHE A 46 1.97 5.96 9.92
C PHE A 46 2.11 6.40 8.47
N TRP A 47 3.19 5.99 7.81
CA TRP A 47 3.47 6.34 6.43
C TRP A 47 3.75 5.09 5.60
N VAL A 48 3.15 5.05 4.42
CA VAL A 48 3.24 3.96 3.46
C VAL A 48 3.90 4.45 2.19
N SER A 49 4.77 3.63 1.60
CA SER A 49 5.25 3.80 0.22
C SER A 49 5.14 2.44 -0.47
N ASP A 50 4.20 2.28 -1.39
CA ASP A 50 3.86 0.96 -1.90
C ASP A 50 3.22 0.98 -3.29
N LEU A 51 3.16 -0.20 -3.88
CA LEU A 51 2.34 -0.52 -5.04
C LEU A 51 0.87 -0.41 -4.66
N ILE A 52 0.09 0.26 -5.50
CA ILE A 52 -1.36 0.42 -5.33
C ILE A 52 -2.13 -0.12 -6.52
N ALA A 53 -3.37 -0.54 -6.28
CA ALA A 53 -4.35 -0.82 -7.31
C ALA A 53 -5.16 0.43 -7.64
N HIS A 54 -6.06 0.33 -8.61
CA HIS A 54 -6.98 1.38 -9.01
C HIS A 54 -8.41 0.85 -9.02
N ASP A 55 -9.39 1.70 -8.71
CA ASP A 55 -10.80 1.31 -8.63
C ASP A 55 -11.44 1.10 -10.01
N SER A 56 -10.96 1.82 -11.03
CA SER A 56 -11.47 1.75 -12.39
C SER A 56 -10.61 0.81 -13.25
N GLU A 57 -11.27 -0.08 -14.01
CA GLU A 57 -10.57 -0.96 -14.97
C GLU A 57 -9.84 -0.17 -16.05
N VAL A 58 -10.41 0.95 -16.51
CA VAL A 58 -9.78 1.82 -17.50
C VAL A 58 -8.49 2.42 -16.96
N ILE A 59 -8.52 2.91 -15.73
CA ILE A 59 -7.33 3.48 -15.07
C ILE A 59 -6.31 2.39 -14.74
N THR A 60 -6.76 1.22 -14.30
CA THR A 60 -5.88 0.07 -14.05
C THR A 60 -5.08 -0.27 -15.29
N LYS A 61 -5.75 -0.40 -16.45
CA LYS A 61 -5.09 -0.70 -17.72
C LYS A 61 -4.10 0.39 -18.14
N LEU A 62 -4.49 1.66 -17.99
CA LEU A 62 -3.63 2.80 -18.30
C LEU A 62 -2.30 2.74 -17.54
N PHE A 63 -2.36 2.50 -16.24
CA PHE A 63 -1.16 2.44 -15.40
C PHE A 63 -0.39 1.13 -15.53
N GLU A 64 -1.05 0.01 -15.82
CA GLU A 64 -0.39 -1.24 -16.17
C GLU A 64 0.43 -1.09 -17.45
N ASP A 65 -0.13 -0.45 -18.48
CA ASP A 65 0.58 -0.17 -19.73
C ASP A 65 1.78 0.78 -19.49
N LYS A 66 1.60 1.81 -18.67
CA LYS A 66 2.66 2.74 -18.30
C LYS A 66 3.79 2.04 -17.55
N TYR A 67 3.45 1.25 -16.55
CA TYR A 67 4.44 0.46 -15.77
C TYR A 67 5.12 -0.58 -16.65
N GLY A 68 4.35 -1.29 -17.48
CA GLY A 68 4.89 -2.26 -18.41
C GLY A 68 5.88 -1.65 -19.40
N SER A 69 5.58 -0.46 -19.94
CA SER A 69 6.49 0.27 -20.82
C SER A 69 7.80 0.64 -20.11
N TYR A 70 7.72 1.06 -18.86
CA TYR A 70 8.90 1.30 -18.03
C TYR A 70 9.74 0.02 -17.84
N LEU A 71 9.10 -1.10 -17.54
CA LEU A 71 9.79 -2.39 -17.38
C LEU A 71 10.49 -2.83 -18.65
N GLU A 72 9.91 -2.58 -19.82
CA GLU A 72 10.54 -2.87 -21.12
C GLU A 72 11.81 -2.06 -21.32
N THR A 73 11.91 -0.85 -20.80
CA THR A 73 13.15 -0.07 -20.86
C THR A 73 14.28 -0.68 -20.04
N LEU A 74 13.95 -1.50 -19.03
CA LEU A 74 14.93 -2.16 -18.15
C LEU A 74 15.41 -3.50 -18.67
N GLY A 75 14.54 -4.30 -19.31
CA GLY A 75 14.89 -5.67 -19.70
C GLY A 75 14.10 -6.24 -20.87
N GLY A 76 13.37 -5.41 -21.62
CA GLY A 76 12.59 -5.80 -22.79
C GLY A 76 11.25 -6.46 -22.46
N PRO A 77 10.52 -6.94 -23.52
CA PRO A 77 9.18 -7.52 -23.36
C PRO A 77 9.12 -8.74 -22.44
N GLU A 78 10.16 -9.56 -22.44
CA GLU A 78 10.23 -10.75 -21.58
C GLU A 78 10.33 -10.39 -20.10
N TYR A 79 11.12 -9.37 -19.77
CA TYR A 79 11.24 -8.85 -18.42
C TYR A 79 9.91 -8.25 -17.94
N ARG A 80 9.26 -7.46 -18.80
CA ARG A 80 7.91 -6.93 -18.53
C ARG A 80 6.94 -8.05 -18.16
N GLN A 81 6.86 -9.09 -18.97
CA GLN A 81 5.94 -10.20 -18.76
C GLN A 81 6.24 -10.94 -17.44
N LYS A 82 7.51 -11.18 -17.16
CA LYS A 82 7.95 -11.84 -15.94
C LYS A 82 7.54 -11.08 -14.69
N VAL A 83 7.76 -9.77 -14.66
CA VAL A 83 7.41 -8.91 -13.51
C VAL A 83 5.88 -8.82 -13.35
N MET A 84 5.15 -8.61 -14.44
CA MET A 84 3.68 -8.52 -14.40
C MET A 84 3.05 -9.83 -13.92
N ASP A 85 3.54 -10.98 -14.37
CA ASP A 85 3.08 -12.29 -13.91
C ASP A 85 3.33 -12.48 -12.40
N TYR A 86 4.52 -12.09 -11.93
CA TYR A 86 4.87 -12.15 -10.51
C TYR A 86 3.93 -11.27 -9.67
N VAL A 87 3.72 -10.02 -10.06
CA VAL A 87 2.82 -9.10 -9.36
C VAL A 87 1.39 -9.64 -9.32
N ASN A 88 0.88 -10.15 -10.43
CA ASN A 88 -0.48 -10.69 -10.51
C ASN A 88 -0.67 -11.95 -9.65
N TYR A 89 0.38 -12.76 -9.48
CA TYR A 89 0.33 -13.99 -8.70
C TYR A 89 0.53 -13.75 -7.20
N GLU A 90 1.54 -12.93 -6.83
CA GLU A 90 2.00 -12.80 -5.44
C GLU A 90 1.34 -11.65 -4.70
N ASP A 91 0.90 -10.61 -5.41
CA ASP A 91 0.50 -9.35 -4.81
C ASP A 91 -1.01 -9.15 -4.88
N THR A 92 -1.56 -8.56 -3.83
CA THR A 92 -2.97 -8.17 -3.75
C THR A 92 -3.09 -6.73 -3.25
N PRO A 93 -2.52 -5.76 -3.99
CA PRO A 93 -2.61 -4.37 -3.58
C PRO A 93 -4.06 -3.89 -3.56
N ARG A 94 -4.34 -2.93 -2.70
CA ARG A 94 -5.62 -2.22 -2.68
C ARG A 94 -5.45 -0.84 -3.31
N SER A 95 -6.56 -0.28 -3.77
CA SER A 95 -6.54 1.08 -4.33
C SER A 95 -6.11 2.10 -3.28
N LEU A 96 -5.58 3.23 -3.74
CA LEU A 96 -5.26 4.34 -2.84
C LEU A 96 -6.50 4.80 -2.07
N ASN A 97 -7.65 4.93 -2.74
CA ASN A 97 -8.91 5.33 -2.11
C ASN A 97 -9.33 4.36 -0.99
N TYR A 98 -9.22 3.06 -1.23
CA TYR A 98 -9.49 2.03 -0.21
C TYR A 98 -8.60 2.23 1.02
N GLN A 99 -7.31 2.42 0.81
CA GLN A 99 -6.34 2.54 1.90
C GLN A 99 -6.50 3.85 2.67
N LEU A 100 -6.77 4.98 2.00
CA LEU A 100 -7.07 6.25 2.67
C LEU A 100 -8.35 6.15 3.52
N SER A 101 -9.39 5.51 2.99
CA SER A 101 -10.63 5.26 3.74
C SER A 101 -10.41 4.34 4.94
N LEU A 102 -9.56 3.33 4.79
CA LEU A 102 -9.23 2.42 5.89
C LEU A 102 -8.44 3.13 7.00
N LEU A 103 -7.50 4.01 6.65
CA LEU A 103 -6.81 4.85 7.63
C LEU A 103 -7.81 5.67 8.47
N ALA A 104 -8.75 6.33 7.81
CA ALA A 104 -9.79 7.10 8.51
C ALA A 104 -10.69 6.20 9.37
N LYS A 105 -11.09 5.03 8.86
CA LYS A 105 -11.94 4.06 9.56
C LYS A 105 -11.31 3.57 10.87
N VAL A 106 -10.01 3.27 10.86
CA VAL A 106 -9.33 2.78 12.07
C VAL A 106 -8.99 3.89 13.05
N GLY A 107 -9.13 5.15 12.69
CA GLY A 107 -9.03 6.28 13.60
C GLY A 107 -7.95 7.32 13.29
N PHE A 108 -7.16 7.15 12.23
CA PHE A 108 -6.18 8.16 11.84
C PHE A 108 -6.84 9.48 11.46
N SER A 109 -6.28 10.58 11.93
CA SER A 109 -6.61 11.93 11.50
C SER A 109 -5.52 12.46 10.56
N ASN A 110 -5.78 13.61 9.93
CA ASN A 110 -4.80 14.24 9.03
C ASN A 110 -4.24 13.24 7.98
N VAL A 111 -5.13 12.46 7.39
CA VAL A 111 -4.77 11.52 6.31
C VAL A 111 -4.37 12.31 5.07
N GLU A 112 -3.20 12.00 4.51
CA GLU A 112 -2.63 12.76 3.41
C GLU A 112 -1.89 11.88 2.40
N VAL A 113 -1.94 12.29 1.13
CA VAL A 113 -1.11 11.72 0.07
C VAL A 113 0.13 12.58 -0.07
N LEU A 114 1.30 11.97 0.07
CA LEU A 114 2.58 12.67 -0.06
C LEU A 114 3.08 12.68 -1.50
N HIS A 115 2.87 11.59 -2.23
CA HIS A 115 3.32 11.45 -3.61
C HIS A 115 2.57 10.33 -4.31
N LYS A 116 2.35 10.47 -5.62
CA LYS A 116 1.82 9.40 -6.47
C LYS A 116 2.51 9.46 -7.84
N ASN A 117 3.05 8.33 -8.27
CA ASN A 117 3.60 8.15 -9.60
C ASN A 117 3.17 6.79 -10.15
N SER A 118 2.33 6.80 -11.20
CA SER A 118 1.81 5.58 -11.83
C SER A 118 1.07 4.71 -10.79
N CYS A 119 1.48 3.45 -10.64
CA CYS A 119 0.92 2.50 -9.68
C CYS A 119 1.64 2.50 -8.31
N PHE A 120 2.40 3.53 -8.00
CA PHE A 120 3.10 3.69 -6.74
C PHE A 120 2.62 4.95 -6.02
N ALA A 121 2.43 4.87 -4.72
CA ALA A 121 2.00 6.01 -3.91
C ALA A 121 2.68 6.02 -2.55
N ALA A 122 2.87 7.23 -2.02
CA ALA A 122 3.27 7.48 -0.65
C ALA A 122 2.16 8.26 0.06
N PHE A 123 1.71 7.77 1.20
CA PHE A 123 0.57 8.33 1.93
C PHE A 123 0.58 7.86 3.37
N GLY A 124 -0.28 8.44 4.18
CA GLY A 124 -0.41 8.02 5.56
C GLY A 124 -1.28 8.95 6.39
N GLY A 125 -1.07 8.94 7.69
CA GLY A 125 -1.85 9.75 8.62
C GLY A 125 -1.24 9.84 10.01
N ILE A 126 -1.88 10.64 10.86
CA ILE A 126 -1.47 10.90 12.23
C ILE A 126 -2.55 10.34 13.17
N LYS A 127 -2.10 9.64 14.22
CA LYS A 127 -3.00 9.12 15.28
C LYS A 127 -3.55 10.21 16.21
#